data_3f1f8fd96450918506b1f8f71753d127
#
_entry.id   3f1f8fd96450918506b1f8f71753d127
#
_cell.length_a   1.000
_cell.length_b   1.000
_cell.length_c   1.000
_cell.angle_alpha   90.00
_cell.angle_beta   90.00
_cell.angle_gamma   90.00
#
_symmetry.space_group_name_H-M   'P 1'
#
loop_
_entity.id
_entity.type
_entity.pdbx_description
1 polymer ?
#
loop_
_entity_poly.entity_id
_entity_poly.type
_entity_poly.pdbx_seq_one_letter_code
_entity_poly.pdbx_strand_id
1 'polypeptide(L)'
;MTDLSITILAETPADAVPIERLHERTFGPGRYSRTAFRIREQIEHRLDLSFTARIGTLLVGSVWLTPVCIGDTPALLLGPLTIEPPFRERGIGQALMARALKNAKEKGHKLVVLVGDEPYYKKAGFKRVPKGQVTLQGPVDLARMLVAELEEGAFAGVSGVVRPDWDSDSSTG
;
A
#
# COMPACT_ATOMS: atom_id res chain seq x y z
N MET A 1 15.93 21.63 19.35
CA MET A 1 15.60 20.60 18.39
C MET A 1 14.40 21.04 17.54
N THR A 2 14.56 21.05 16.26
CA THR A 2 13.49 21.53 15.39
C THR A 2 12.51 20.41 15.15
N ASP A 3 11.27 20.61 15.60
CA ASP A 3 10.19 19.73 15.23
C ASP A 3 9.83 19.97 13.77
N LEU A 4 10.12 18.97 12.92
CA LEU A 4 9.74 19.04 11.53
C LEU A 4 8.27 18.65 11.43
N SER A 5 7.42 19.63 11.19
CA SER A 5 5.98 19.38 11.02
C SER A 5 5.73 18.59 9.74
N ILE A 6 5.13 17.42 9.89
CA ILE A 6 4.80 16.55 8.77
C ILE A 6 3.33 16.76 8.42
N THR A 7 3.07 17.01 7.14
CA THR A 7 1.72 17.12 6.61
C THR A 7 1.42 15.89 5.75
N ILE A 8 0.31 15.23 6.01
CA ILE A 8 -0.13 14.08 5.22
C ILE A 8 -1.35 14.52 4.41
N LEU A 9 -1.22 14.38 3.08
CA LEU A 9 -2.25 14.82 2.14
C LEU A 9 -2.59 13.70 1.16
N ALA A 10 -3.83 13.69 0.69
CA ALA A 10 -4.22 12.80 -0.40
C ALA A 10 -3.35 13.08 -1.62
N GLU A 11 -2.97 12.04 -2.32
CA GLU A 11 -2.16 12.16 -3.52
C GLU A 11 -2.94 12.89 -4.63
N THR A 12 -2.23 13.74 -5.39
CA THR A 12 -2.78 14.43 -6.55
C THR A 12 -1.98 14.07 -7.79
N PRO A 13 -2.51 14.33 -9.01
CA PRO A 13 -1.74 14.09 -10.24
C PRO A 13 -0.40 14.80 -10.28
N ALA A 14 -0.28 15.97 -9.64
CA ALA A 14 0.98 16.70 -9.57
C ALA A 14 2.07 15.97 -8.78
N ASP A 15 1.70 15.00 -7.96
CA ASP A 15 2.65 14.24 -7.14
C ASP A 15 3.33 13.10 -7.91
N ALA A 16 2.86 12.77 -9.11
CA ALA A 16 3.35 11.61 -9.86
C ALA A 16 4.87 11.66 -10.09
N VAL A 17 5.40 12.78 -10.54
CA VAL A 17 6.84 12.90 -10.81
C VAL A 17 7.67 12.88 -9.52
N PRO A 18 7.34 13.64 -8.47
CA PRO A 18 8.07 13.53 -7.21
C PRO A 18 8.06 12.12 -6.61
N ILE A 19 6.94 11.41 -6.69
CA ILE A 19 6.83 10.03 -6.19
C ILE A 19 7.70 9.09 -7.01
N GLU A 20 7.68 9.20 -8.34
CA GLU A 20 8.51 8.36 -9.19
C GLU A 20 10.00 8.56 -8.88
N ARG A 21 10.42 9.78 -8.66
CA ARG A 21 11.80 10.07 -8.26
C ARG A 21 12.15 9.47 -6.90
N LEU A 22 11.20 9.50 -5.96
CA LEU A 22 11.37 8.86 -4.66
C LEU A 22 11.54 7.35 -4.80
N HIS A 23 10.73 6.71 -5.65
CA HIS A 23 10.85 5.27 -5.93
C HIS A 23 12.20 4.93 -6.57
N GLU A 24 12.67 5.74 -7.52
CA GLU A 24 13.97 5.53 -8.16
C GLU A 24 15.11 5.57 -7.15
N ARG A 25 15.10 6.55 -6.25
CA ARG A 25 16.13 6.69 -5.22
C ARG A 25 16.11 5.55 -4.21
N THR A 26 14.92 5.00 -3.94
CA THR A 26 14.73 4.00 -2.89
C THR A 26 14.94 2.57 -3.41
N PHE A 27 14.40 2.26 -4.58
CA PHE A 27 14.37 0.90 -5.11
C PHE A 27 15.29 0.69 -6.31
N GLY A 28 15.69 1.76 -6.98
CA GLY A 28 16.49 1.68 -8.19
C GLY A 28 15.74 1.02 -9.37
N PRO A 29 16.46 0.67 -10.44
CA PRO A 29 15.85 0.04 -11.62
C PRO A 29 15.21 -1.31 -11.33
N GLY A 30 15.73 -2.03 -10.34
CA GLY A 30 15.23 -3.37 -9.99
C GLY A 30 13.79 -3.38 -9.47
N ARG A 31 13.22 -2.24 -9.18
CA ARG A 31 11.85 -2.16 -8.66
C ARG A 31 10.81 -2.81 -9.59
N TYR A 32 11.04 -2.74 -10.89
CA TYR A 32 10.10 -3.29 -11.88
C TYR A 32 10.06 -4.82 -11.90
N SER A 33 11.06 -5.49 -11.33
CA SER A 33 11.07 -6.94 -11.25
C SER A 33 10.30 -7.50 -10.06
N ARG A 34 9.88 -6.65 -9.13
CA ARG A 34 9.10 -7.09 -7.97
C ARG A 34 7.70 -7.50 -8.38
N THR A 35 7.23 -8.63 -7.87
CA THR A 35 5.92 -9.19 -8.22
C THR A 35 4.78 -8.19 -8.01
N ALA A 36 4.80 -7.46 -6.90
CA ALA A 36 3.77 -6.47 -6.62
C ALA A 36 3.75 -5.33 -7.63
N PHE A 37 4.90 -4.95 -8.20
CA PHE A 37 4.95 -3.94 -9.25
C PHE A 37 4.29 -4.40 -10.54
N ARG A 38 4.32 -5.70 -10.82
CA ARG A 38 3.65 -6.26 -12.01
C ARG A 38 2.14 -6.04 -11.97
N ILE A 39 1.56 -6.14 -10.79
CA ILE A 39 0.13 -5.84 -10.62
C ILE A 39 -0.13 -4.36 -10.91
N ARG A 40 0.74 -3.49 -10.42
CA ARG A 40 0.59 -2.03 -10.58
C ARG A 40 0.82 -1.56 -12.01
N GLU A 41 1.52 -2.33 -12.82
CA GLU A 41 1.67 -2.07 -14.26
C GLU A 41 0.36 -2.33 -15.00
N GLN A 42 -0.50 -3.20 -14.47
CA GLN A 42 -1.76 -3.58 -15.08
C GLN A 42 -2.93 -2.72 -14.64
N ILE A 43 -2.85 -2.13 -13.45
CA ILE A 43 -3.89 -1.27 -12.91
C ILE A 43 -3.24 -0.20 -12.03
N GLU A 44 -3.73 1.02 -12.16
CA GLU A 44 -3.18 2.13 -11.40
C GLU A 44 -3.69 2.13 -9.96
N HIS A 45 -2.86 2.65 -9.05
CA HIS A 45 -3.29 2.89 -7.68
C HIS A 45 -4.36 3.99 -7.66
N ARG A 46 -5.15 4.02 -6.60
CA ARG A 46 -6.23 5.00 -6.47
C ARG A 46 -5.71 6.26 -5.76
N LEU A 47 -5.83 7.41 -6.43
CA LEU A 47 -5.40 8.69 -5.85
C LEU A 47 -6.21 9.04 -4.58
N ASP A 48 -7.49 8.71 -4.57
CA ASP A 48 -8.36 8.99 -3.43
C ASP A 48 -8.10 8.10 -2.21
N LEU A 49 -7.28 7.05 -2.38
CA LEU A 49 -6.90 6.12 -1.32
C LEU A 49 -5.42 6.19 -0.99
N SER A 50 -4.64 6.96 -1.73
CA SER A 50 -3.19 7.04 -1.60
C SER A 50 -2.78 8.40 -1.02
N PHE A 51 -1.66 8.42 -0.28
CA PHE A 51 -1.28 9.61 0.49
C PHE A 51 0.20 9.92 0.35
N THR A 52 0.53 11.19 0.53
CA THR A 52 1.91 11.67 0.57
C THR A 52 2.19 12.31 1.92
N ALA A 53 3.46 12.26 2.33
CA ALA A 53 3.94 12.99 3.50
C ALA A 53 4.90 14.07 3.04
N ARG A 54 4.74 15.26 3.58
CA ARG A 54 5.55 16.42 3.21
C ARG A 54 6.09 17.14 4.44
N ILE A 55 7.27 17.72 4.27
CA ILE A 55 7.84 18.67 5.22
C ILE A 55 8.00 19.96 4.43
N GLY A 56 7.15 20.97 4.71
CA GLY A 56 7.05 22.14 3.84
C GLY A 56 6.59 21.71 2.45
N THR A 57 7.37 22.03 1.43
CA THR A 57 7.08 21.63 0.04
C THR A 57 7.79 20.35 -0.37
N LEU A 58 8.65 19.79 0.51
CA LEU A 58 9.42 18.60 0.19
C LEU A 58 8.60 17.34 0.43
N LEU A 59 8.41 16.55 -0.61
CA LEU A 59 7.76 15.25 -0.50
C LEU A 59 8.76 14.24 0.08
N VAL A 60 8.47 13.72 1.27
CA VAL A 60 9.37 12.81 1.99
C VAL A 60 8.82 11.39 2.13
N GLY A 61 7.57 11.16 1.76
CA GLY A 61 6.99 9.84 1.85
C GLY A 61 5.77 9.67 0.97
N SER A 62 5.46 8.41 0.67
CA SER A 62 4.30 8.05 -0.16
C SER A 62 3.83 6.66 0.21
N VAL A 63 2.52 6.46 0.16
CA VAL A 63 1.90 5.13 0.25
C VAL A 63 0.82 5.02 -0.81
N TRP A 64 0.84 3.92 -1.55
CA TRP A 64 -0.17 3.62 -2.56
C TRP A 64 -1.10 2.53 -2.10
N LEU A 65 -2.38 2.67 -2.44
CA LEU A 65 -3.37 1.60 -2.35
C LEU A 65 -3.91 1.34 -3.75
N THR A 66 -3.83 0.08 -4.17
CA THR A 66 -4.23 -0.37 -5.51
C THR A 66 -5.36 -1.38 -5.38
N PRO A 67 -6.47 -1.22 -6.14
CA PRO A 67 -7.56 -2.19 -6.12
C PRO A 67 -7.13 -3.54 -6.67
N VAL A 68 -7.39 -4.59 -5.89
CA VAL A 68 -7.10 -5.97 -6.29
C VAL A 68 -8.25 -6.87 -5.88
N CYS A 69 -8.20 -8.12 -6.35
CA CYS A 69 -9.06 -9.19 -5.84
C CYS A 69 -8.16 -10.30 -5.32
N ILE A 70 -8.57 -10.89 -4.20
CA ILE A 70 -8.00 -12.15 -3.71
C ILE A 70 -9.01 -13.23 -4.09
N GLY A 71 -8.68 -14.02 -5.13
CA GLY A 71 -9.71 -14.84 -5.75
C GLY A 71 -10.82 -13.93 -6.29
N ASP A 72 -12.03 -14.08 -5.77
CA ASP A 72 -13.17 -13.24 -6.16
C ASP A 72 -13.48 -12.12 -5.15
N THR A 73 -12.68 -11.99 -4.10
CA THR A 73 -12.94 -11.02 -3.03
C THR A 73 -12.20 -9.72 -3.28
N PRO A 74 -12.91 -8.57 -3.37
CA PRO A 74 -12.27 -7.27 -3.51
C PRO A 74 -11.39 -6.95 -2.29
N ALA A 75 -10.23 -6.37 -2.56
CA ALA A 75 -9.27 -5.98 -1.53
C ALA A 75 -8.43 -4.81 -2.05
N LEU A 76 -7.55 -4.31 -1.21
CA LEU A 76 -6.56 -3.30 -1.61
C LEU A 76 -5.17 -3.86 -1.39
N LEU A 77 -4.27 -3.59 -2.32
CA LEU A 77 -2.85 -3.91 -2.17
C LEU A 77 -2.14 -2.65 -1.69
N LEU A 78 -1.58 -2.70 -0.48
CA LEU A 78 -0.83 -1.58 0.07
C LEU A 78 0.63 -1.66 -0.36
N GLY A 79 1.13 -0.54 -0.86
CA GLY A 79 2.53 -0.39 -1.22
C GLY A 79 2.73 0.09 -2.65
N PRO A 80 3.91 0.55 -2.99
CA PRO A 80 5.01 0.69 -2.04
C PRO A 80 4.73 1.75 -0.98
N LEU A 81 5.22 1.48 0.22
CA LEU A 81 5.32 2.49 1.27
C LEU A 81 6.78 2.95 1.26
N THR A 82 7.00 4.20 0.94
CA THR A 82 8.34 4.71 0.67
C THR A 82 8.59 5.96 1.48
N ILE A 83 9.71 5.98 2.21
CA ILE A 83 10.13 7.13 3.00
C ILE A 83 11.53 7.52 2.55
N GLU A 84 11.76 8.81 2.32
CA GLU A 84 13.09 9.33 2.00
C GLU A 84 14.08 8.89 3.09
N PRO A 85 15.24 8.30 2.75
CA PRO A 85 16.15 7.72 3.73
C PRO A 85 16.49 8.59 4.94
N PRO A 86 16.80 9.89 4.80
CA PRO A 86 17.11 10.73 5.97
C PRO A 86 15.92 10.90 6.94
N PHE A 87 14.72 10.58 6.51
CA PHE A 87 13.51 10.76 7.30
C PHE A 87 12.93 9.46 7.84
N ARG A 88 13.63 8.34 7.63
CA ARG A 88 13.21 7.04 8.15
C ARG A 88 13.32 7.00 9.68
N GLU A 89 12.60 6.04 10.28
CA GLU A 89 12.59 5.79 11.72
C GLU A 89 12.06 6.96 12.56
N ARG A 90 11.21 7.80 11.95
CA ARG A 90 10.58 8.94 12.61
C ARG A 90 9.06 8.80 12.70
N GLY A 91 8.53 7.61 12.41
CA GLY A 91 7.10 7.35 12.49
C GLY A 91 6.29 7.80 11.28
N ILE A 92 6.93 8.33 10.22
CA ILE A 92 6.22 8.81 9.04
C ILE A 92 5.50 7.67 8.32
N GLY A 93 6.15 6.52 8.17
CA GLY A 93 5.53 5.37 7.51
C GLY A 93 4.29 4.88 8.25
N GLN A 94 4.36 4.79 9.57
CA GLN A 94 3.21 4.40 10.38
C GLN A 94 2.09 5.42 10.28
N ALA A 95 2.40 6.71 10.26
CA ALA A 95 1.42 7.77 10.13
C ALA A 95 0.73 7.73 8.76
N LEU A 96 1.50 7.50 7.68
CA LEU A 96 0.95 7.34 6.34
C LEU A 96 -0.01 6.15 6.26
N MET A 97 0.41 5.00 6.80
CA MET A 97 -0.43 3.80 6.81
C MET A 97 -1.71 4.04 7.60
N ALA A 98 -1.60 4.61 8.79
CA ALA A 98 -2.77 4.86 9.63
C ALA A 98 -3.79 5.74 8.90
N ARG A 99 -3.32 6.77 8.22
CA ARG A 99 -4.19 7.67 7.46
C ARG A 99 -4.84 6.95 6.28
N ALA A 100 -4.05 6.18 5.52
CA ALA A 100 -4.55 5.46 4.36
C ALA A 100 -5.58 4.40 4.76
N LEU A 101 -5.30 3.63 5.80
CA LEU A 101 -6.22 2.59 6.27
C LEU A 101 -7.52 3.17 6.82
N LYS A 102 -7.43 4.25 7.58
CA LYS A 102 -8.61 4.93 8.11
C LYS A 102 -9.50 5.44 6.98
N ASN A 103 -8.90 6.11 5.99
CA ASN A 103 -9.62 6.64 4.84
C ASN A 103 -10.28 5.51 4.02
N ALA A 104 -9.55 4.42 3.80
CA ALA A 104 -10.09 3.27 3.06
C ALA A 104 -11.28 2.65 3.79
N LYS A 105 -11.19 2.52 5.11
CA LYS A 105 -12.29 2.02 5.93
C LYS A 105 -13.51 2.92 5.83
N GLU A 106 -13.31 4.24 5.93
CA GLU A 106 -14.41 5.21 5.82
C GLU A 106 -15.10 5.15 4.45
N LYS A 107 -14.36 4.77 3.41
CA LYS A 107 -14.90 4.63 2.05
C LYS A 107 -15.49 3.25 1.76
N GLY A 108 -15.57 2.40 2.77
CA GLY A 108 -16.26 1.11 2.65
C GLY A 108 -15.38 -0.06 2.23
N HIS A 109 -14.07 0.12 2.14
CA HIS A 109 -13.16 -0.98 1.87
C HIS A 109 -12.98 -1.83 3.12
N LYS A 110 -12.83 -3.14 2.93
CA LYS A 110 -12.87 -4.10 4.04
C LYS A 110 -11.58 -4.83 4.31
N LEU A 111 -10.70 -4.93 3.31
CA LEU A 111 -9.56 -5.82 3.37
C LEU A 111 -8.36 -5.24 2.65
N VAL A 112 -7.19 -5.31 3.30
CA VAL A 112 -5.93 -4.84 2.72
C VAL A 112 -4.88 -5.94 2.83
N VAL A 113 -4.12 -6.15 1.77
CA VAL A 113 -3.05 -7.15 1.72
C VAL A 113 -1.75 -6.46 1.33
N LEU A 114 -0.63 -6.98 1.81
CA LEU A 114 0.68 -6.49 1.43
C LEU A 114 1.74 -7.59 1.54
N VAL A 115 2.90 -7.33 0.95
CA VAL A 115 4.10 -8.16 1.12
C VAL A 115 5.12 -7.29 1.87
N GLY A 116 5.51 -7.70 3.07
CA GLY A 116 6.41 -6.90 3.88
C GLY A 116 6.82 -7.59 5.18
N ASP A 117 7.47 -6.83 6.05
CA ASP A 117 8.02 -7.35 7.31
C ASP A 117 6.97 -7.27 8.42
N GLU A 118 6.58 -8.42 8.94
CA GLU A 118 5.54 -8.51 9.97
C GLU A 118 5.78 -7.59 11.17
N PRO A 119 6.98 -7.55 11.78
CA PRO A 119 7.18 -6.69 12.96
C PRO A 119 6.84 -5.23 12.73
N TYR A 120 7.13 -4.73 11.53
CA TYR A 120 6.85 -3.34 11.19
C TYR A 120 5.35 -3.09 10.95
N TYR A 121 4.74 -3.96 10.14
CA TYR A 121 3.34 -3.78 9.73
C TYR A 121 2.34 -4.22 10.78
N LYS A 122 2.75 -5.08 11.70
CA LYS A 122 1.92 -5.50 12.82
C LYS A 122 1.42 -4.30 13.64
N LYS A 123 2.24 -3.27 13.75
CA LYS A 123 1.87 -2.04 14.46
C LYS A 123 0.67 -1.34 13.82
N ALA A 124 0.45 -1.53 12.53
CA ALA A 124 -0.68 -0.96 11.79
C ALA A 124 -1.89 -1.90 11.71
N GLY A 125 -1.82 -3.07 12.36
CA GLY A 125 -2.93 -4.01 12.39
C GLY A 125 -2.82 -5.17 11.42
N PHE A 126 -1.70 -5.30 10.73
CA PHE A 126 -1.47 -6.42 9.81
C PHE A 126 -1.05 -7.68 10.55
N LYS A 127 -1.46 -8.81 10.05
CA LYS A 127 -1.08 -10.11 10.57
C LYS A 127 -0.69 -11.03 9.43
N ARG A 128 0.10 -12.06 9.75
CA ARG A 128 0.56 -13.02 8.76
C ARG A 128 -0.61 -13.84 8.21
N VAL A 129 -0.61 -14.01 6.89
CA VAL A 129 -1.55 -14.89 6.20
C VAL A 129 -1.07 -16.33 6.35
N PRO A 130 -1.96 -17.29 6.65
CA PRO A 130 -1.59 -18.70 6.62
C PRO A 130 -0.97 -19.05 5.26
N LYS A 131 0.12 -19.82 5.29
CA LYS A 131 0.89 -20.14 4.09
C LYS A 131 0.00 -20.76 3.01
N GLY A 132 0.04 -20.19 1.81
CA GLY A 132 -0.69 -20.71 0.67
C GLY A 132 -2.13 -20.22 0.55
N GLN A 133 -2.66 -19.56 1.56
CA GLN A 133 -4.04 -19.06 1.50
C GLN A 133 -4.18 -17.90 0.52
N VAL A 134 -3.19 -17.00 0.49
CA VAL A 134 -3.14 -15.90 -0.46
C VAL A 134 -1.79 -15.96 -1.17
N THR A 135 -1.81 -15.89 -2.49
CA THR A 135 -0.60 -15.96 -3.30
C THR A 135 -0.58 -14.84 -4.34
N LEU A 136 0.60 -14.59 -4.90
CA LEU A 136 0.76 -13.67 -6.03
C LEU A 136 1.19 -14.46 -7.25
N GLN A 137 0.91 -13.93 -8.44
CA GLN A 137 1.43 -14.50 -9.69
C GLN A 137 2.90 -14.11 -9.81
N GLY A 138 3.78 -15.05 -9.51
CA GLY A 138 5.23 -14.85 -9.57
C GLY A 138 5.90 -15.08 -8.23
N PRO A 139 7.24 -14.94 -8.19
CA PRO A 139 7.99 -15.22 -6.97
C PRO A 139 7.59 -14.29 -5.83
N VAL A 140 7.28 -14.88 -4.68
CA VAL A 140 6.98 -14.15 -3.46
C VAL A 140 7.34 -15.03 -2.27
N ASP A 141 7.89 -14.42 -1.24
CA ASP A 141 8.08 -15.11 0.05
C ASP A 141 6.73 -15.11 0.77
N LEU A 142 6.08 -16.27 0.83
CA LEU A 142 4.76 -16.42 1.44
C LEU A 142 4.76 -16.06 2.93
N ALA A 143 5.92 -16.10 3.61
CA ALA A 143 6.03 -15.66 5.00
C ALA A 143 5.85 -14.15 5.14
N ARG A 144 5.97 -13.40 4.05
CA ARG A 144 5.82 -11.94 4.04
C ARG A 144 4.43 -11.49 3.59
N MET A 145 3.51 -12.43 3.30
CA MET A 145 2.13 -12.08 2.98
C MET A 145 1.40 -11.69 4.26
N LEU A 146 0.92 -10.46 4.31
CA LEU A 146 0.23 -9.91 5.47
C LEU A 146 -1.13 -9.36 5.07
N VAL A 147 -2.08 -9.38 6.01
CA VAL A 147 -3.44 -8.92 5.78
C VAL A 147 -3.93 -8.10 6.98
N ALA A 148 -4.71 -7.07 6.69
CA ALA A 148 -5.42 -6.30 7.70
C ALA A 148 -6.91 -6.26 7.37
N GLU A 149 -7.75 -6.54 8.36
CA GLU A 149 -9.19 -6.44 8.23
C GLU A 149 -9.63 -5.04 8.64
N LEU A 150 -10.16 -4.27 7.69
CA LEU A 150 -10.75 -2.97 7.99
C LEU A 150 -12.16 -3.17 8.57
N GLU A 151 -12.81 -4.27 8.18
CA GLU A 151 -14.05 -4.73 8.78
C GLU A 151 -13.77 -6.08 9.43
N GLU A 152 -14.13 -6.23 10.70
CA GLU A 152 -13.88 -7.46 11.44
C GLU A 152 -14.53 -8.66 10.72
N GLY A 153 -13.74 -9.71 10.53
CA GLY A 153 -14.19 -10.93 9.86
C GLY A 153 -14.08 -10.90 8.35
N ALA A 154 -13.65 -9.80 7.75
CA ALA A 154 -13.60 -9.68 6.29
C ALA A 154 -12.69 -10.70 5.61
N PHE A 155 -11.68 -11.21 6.32
CA PHE A 155 -10.75 -12.19 5.78
C PHE A 155 -11.23 -13.63 5.92
N ALA A 156 -12.30 -13.88 6.67
CA ALA A 156 -12.80 -15.24 6.87
C ALA A 156 -13.26 -15.85 5.54
N GLY A 157 -12.70 -17.02 5.21
CA GLY A 157 -13.04 -17.73 3.97
C GLY A 157 -12.41 -17.14 2.70
N VAL A 158 -11.58 -16.14 2.83
CA VAL A 158 -10.94 -15.49 1.65
C VAL A 158 -9.66 -16.24 1.32
N SER A 159 -9.51 -16.64 0.06
CA SER A 159 -8.29 -17.30 -0.43
C SER A 159 -8.16 -17.10 -1.93
N GLY A 160 -6.95 -17.30 -2.44
CA GLY A 160 -6.71 -17.27 -3.87
C GLY A 160 -5.51 -16.43 -4.26
N VAL A 161 -5.40 -16.19 -5.57
CA VAL A 161 -4.32 -15.40 -6.15
C VAL A 161 -4.74 -13.93 -6.14
N VAL A 162 -3.82 -13.06 -5.74
CA VAL A 162 -4.03 -11.60 -5.84
C VAL A 162 -3.91 -11.21 -7.31
N ARG A 163 -4.93 -10.55 -7.83
CA ARG A 163 -4.95 -10.08 -9.21
C ARG A 163 -5.52 -8.67 -9.28
N PRO A 164 -5.22 -7.90 -10.34
CA PRO A 164 -5.81 -6.58 -10.49
C PRO A 164 -7.33 -6.63 -10.49
N ASP A 165 -7.95 -5.63 -9.89
CA ASP A 165 -9.41 -5.48 -9.92
C ASP A 165 -9.78 -4.43 -10.97
N TRP A 166 -9.94 -4.86 -12.21
CA TRP A 166 -10.30 -3.96 -13.31
C TRP A 166 -11.72 -3.43 -13.19
N ASP A 167 -12.58 -4.14 -12.47
CA ASP A 167 -13.97 -3.72 -12.30
C ASP A 167 -14.09 -2.49 -11.39
N SER A 168 -13.08 -2.24 -10.55
CA SER A 168 -13.10 -1.07 -9.67
C SER A 168 -13.09 0.24 -10.44
N ASP A 169 -12.51 0.27 -11.65
CA ASP A 169 -12.46 1.47 -12.48
C ASP A 169 -13.82 1.81 -13.09
N SER A 170 -14.65 0.81 -13.31
CA SER A 170 -15.98 1.02 -13.87
C SER A 170 -16.99 1.52 -12.84
N SER A 171 -16.69 1.38 -11.56
CA SER A 171 -17.60 1.79 -10.49
C SER A 171 -17.48 3.27 -10.11
N THR A 172 -16.52 3.99 -10.70
CA THR A 172 -16.28 5.41 -10.43
C THR A 172 -16.89 6.32 -11.49
N GLY A 173 -17.76 5.76 -12.30
CA GLY A 173 -18.44 6.52 -13.34
C GLY A 173 -19.36 7.60 -12.82
#